data_1bc21ac6bb91b4e28c00d2f7a1b2d02d
#
_entry.id   1bc21ac6bb91b4e28c00d2f7a1b2d02d
#
_cell.length_a   1.000
_cell.length_b   1.000
_cell.length_c   1.000
_cell.angle_alpha   90.00
_cell.angle_beta   90.00
_cell.angle_gamma   90.00
#
_symmetry.space_group_name_H-M   'P 1'
#
loop_
_entity.id
_entity.type
_entity.pdbx_description
1 polymer ?
#
loop_
_entity_poly.entity_id
_entity_poly.type
_entity_poly.pdbx_seq_one_letter_code
_entity_poly.pdbx_strand_id
1 'polypeptide(L)'
;KTENAHLDTVGSEHIMLIHDSCVNQRGQVFSFKDNEFGVLTQLLEKTKLKRDEYQFVAAIKSLGVSEKDATTAMIHENRPLLEENIKTAEPDLIFVLGNLAMKTLLRKSGIGTKRGKEFWIDVDGKSVPVVPLYHPFSIYSEPKLRTLFIQDIDNAYDKFILGKNKLANSTYNLHNDVDSALKAMKHACTKDIVSIDIETTGLDYKKDKITSIGLATGDREAFVIPIYHRESELSDDDISRVRDSFTLLLKDPSIGKIFHNCKFDLKFLKNWGVHTFNNIHDTQIMHSLVDENKPHGLMDIVKEHWPRELEEF
;
A
#
# COMPACT_ATOMS: atom_id res chain seq x y z
N LYS A 1 20.29 -41.89 0.96
CA LYS A 1 20.91 -40.78 1.71
C LYS A 1 20.45 -39.52 1.04
N THR A 2 19.38 -38.89 1.58
CA THR A 2 18.90 -37.58 1.21
C THR A 2 19.82 -36.55 1.85
N GLU A 3 20.75 -36.00 1.08
CA GLU A 3 21.51 -34.84 1.47
C GLU A 3 20.50 -33.67 1.63
N ASN A 4 20.52 -33.07 2.80
CA ASN A 4 19.78 -31.85 3.08
C ASN A 4 20.30 -30.74 2.17
N ALA A 5 19.54 -30.38 1.14
CA ALA A 5 19.83 -29.19 0.37
C ALA A 5 19.50 -27.96 1.25
N HIS A 6 20.43 -27.58 2.11
CA HIS A 6 20.47 -26.26 2.70
C HIS A 6 20.85 -25.29 1.58
N LEU A 7 19.96 -24.40 1.21
CA LEU A 7 20.35 -23.16 0.53
C LEU A 7 21.25 -22.41 1.51
N ASP A 8 22.44 -22.01 1.02
CA ASP A 8 23.45 -21.34 1.84
C ASP A 8 22.84 -20.19 2.62
N THR A 9 22.80 -20.32 3.93
CA THR A 9 22.42 -19.27 4.87
C THR A 9 23.56 -18.27 4.91
N VAL A 10 23.32 -17.06 4.37
CA VAL A 10 24.25 -15.95 4.46
C VAL A 10 23.48 -14.76 5.01
N GLY A 11 23.69 -14.41 6.27
CA GLY A 11 23.17 -13.18 6.88
C GLY A 11 22.65 -13.33 8.32
N SER A 12 22.38 -12.22 8.95
CA SER A 12 21.79 -12.11 10.30
C SER A 12 20.25 -12.26 10.30
N GLU A 13 19.71 -12.93 9.42
CA GLU A 13 18.55 -13.81 9.27
C GLU A 13 17.22 -13.40 9.91
N HIS A 14 16.93 -12.09 10.00
CA HIS A 14 15.63 -11.63 10.51
C HIS A 14 14.50 -11.78 9.50
N ILE A 15 14.81 -12.03 8.21
CA ILE A 15 13.83 -12.10 7.13
C ILE A 15 13.96 -13.41 6.37
N MET A 16 12.82 -14.09 6.17
CA MET A 16 12.78 -15.35 5.42
C MET A 16 12.02 -15.18 4.10
N LEU A 17 12.64 -15.59 2.99
CA LEU A 17 11.98 -15.67 1.68
C LEU A 17 11.72 -17.14 1.36
N ILE A 18 10.44 -17.52 1.31
CA ILE A 18 10.01 -18.89 1.00
C ILE A 18 9.68 -18.98 -0.48
N HIS A 19 10.50 -19.77 -1.19
CA HIS A 19 10.35 -20.05 -2.63
C HIS A 19 9.68 -21.41 -2.84
N ASP A 20 9.12 -21.66 -4.03
CA ASP A 20 8.36 -22.86 -4.35
C ASP A 20 9.17 -24.15 -4.14
N SER A 21 10.34 -24.30 -4.77
CA SER A 21 11.21 -25.48 -4.65
C SER A 21 12.68 -25.13 -4.79
N CYS A 22 13.54 -26.08 -4.40
CA CYS A 22 15.01 -25.90 -4.44
C CYS A 22 15.62 -26.06 -5.83
N VAL A 23 14.86 -26.31 -6.88
CA VAL A 23 15.41 -26.65 -8.18
C VAL A 23 14.70 -25.94 -9.33
N ASN A 24 15.47 -25.69 -10.40
CA ASN A 24 14.96 -25.13 -11.63
C ASN A 24 14.18 -26.19 -12.46
N GLN A 25 13.56 -25.76 -13.56
CA GLN A 25 12.81 -26.62 -14.47
C GLN A 25 13.66 -27.76 -15.08
N ARG A 26 15.00 -27.71 -14.97
CA ARG A 26 15.94 -28.74 -15.42
C ARG A 26 16.37 -29.70 -14.32
N GLY A 27 15.78 -29.58 -13.12
CA GLY A 27 16.11 -30.45 -11.99
C GLY A 27 17.47 -30.13 -11.29
N GLN A 28 18.05 -28.96 -11.56
CA GLN A 28 19.28 -28.53 -10.93
C GLN A 28 18.95 -27.75 -9.65
N VAL A 29 19.66 -28.04 -8.55
CA VAL A 29 19.53 -27.28 -7.29
C VAL A 29 19.90 -25.83 -7.55
N PHE A 30 19.05 -24.90 -7.13
CA PHE A 30 19.32 -23.48 -7.28
C PHE A 30 20.57 -23.10 -6.46
N SER A 31 21.52 -22.53 -7.17
CA SER A 31 22.58 -21.73 -6.58
C SER A 31 22.26 -20.26 -6.82
N PHE A 32 22.62 -19.38 -5.88
CA PHE A 32 22.55 -17.92 -6.06
C PHE A 32 23.32 -17.40 -7.29
N LYS A 33 24.07 -18.26 -7.95
CA LYS A 33 24.83 -17.97 -9.16
C LYS A 33 24.07 -18.27 -10.44
N ASP A 34 22.89 -18.88 -10.36
CA ASP A 34 22.13 -19.29 -11.53
C ASP A 34 21.28 -18.14 -12.11
N ASN A 35 21.14 -18.09 -13.44
CA ASN A 35 20.44 -17.01 -14.16
C ASN A 35 18.96 -16.87 -13.79
N GLU A 36 18.28 -17.90 -13.32
CA GLU A 36 16.89 -17.84 -12.88
C GLU A 36 16.72 -17.15 -11.53
N PHE A 37 17.72 -17.29 -10.63
CA PHE A 37 17.83 -16.43 -9.45
C PHE A 37 18.33 -15.03 -9.77
N GLY A 38 18.97 -14.83 -10.91
CA GLY A 38 19.46 -13.52 -11.35
C GLY A 38 18.34 -12.48 -11.41
N VAL A 39 17.14 -12.88 -11.85
CA VAL A 39 15.98 -11.97 -11.85
C VAL A 39 15.55 -11.62 -10.43
N LEU A 40 15.47 -12.59 -9.54
CA LEU A 40 15.10 -12.35 -8.13
C LEU A 40 16.15 -11.49 -7.45
N THR A 41 17.43 -11.82 -7.60
CA THR A 41 18.55 -11.04 -7.03
C THR A 41 18.52 -9.60 -7.53
N GLN A 42 18.36 -9.38 -8.84
CA GLN A 42 18.25 -8.03 -9.43
C GLN A 42 17.03 -7.26 -8.93
N LEU A 43 15.94 -7.96 -8.62
CA LEU A 43 14.75 -7.32 -8.04
C LEU A 43 14.99 -6.94 -6.58
N LEU A 44 15.58 -7.84 -5.79
CA LEU A 44 15.90 -7.60 -4.38
C LEU A 44 16.92 -6.47 -4.21
N GLU A 45 17.92 -6.37 -5.10
CA GLU A 45 18.87 -5.25 -5.11
C GLU A 45 18.23 -3.86 -5.31
N LYS A 46 17.00 -3.83 -5.83
CA LYS A 46 16.23 -2.59 -6.00
C LYS A 46 15.30 -2.29 -4.83
N THR A 47 15.23 -3.17 -3.85
CA THR A 47 14.46 -3.00 -2.62
C THR A 47 15.33 -2.47 -1.49
N LYS A 48 14.70 -2.20 -0.35
CA LYS A 48 15.40 -1.82 0.89
C LYS A 48 16.09 -2.99 1.59
N LEU A 49 15.80 -4.23 1.17
CA LEU A 49 16.41 -5.43 1.75
C LEU A 49 17.90 -5.48 1.44
N LYS A 50 18.72 -5.62 2.47
CA LYS A 50 20.14 -5.90 2.30
C LYS A 50 20.38 -7.41 2.22
N ARG A 51 21.43 -7.79 1.49
CA ARG A 51 21.75 -9.21 1.23
C ARG A 51 21.99 -10.02 2.50
N ASP A 52 22.48 -9.41 3.54
CA ASP A 52 22.78 -9.99 4.85
C ASP A 52 21.60 -10.04 5.81
N GLU A 53 20.43 -9.54 5.41
CA GLU A 53 19.22 -9.48 6.26
C GLU A 53 18.24 -10.63 5.98
N TYR A 54 18.39 -11.38 4.88
CA TYR A 54 17.44 -12.42 4.50
C TYR A 54 18.06 -13.74 4.10
N GLN A 55 17.31 -14.81 4.36
CA GLN A 55 17.62 -16.17 3.94
C GLN A 55 16.53 -16.73 3.02
N PHE A 56 16.91 -17.69 2.17
CA PHE A 56 15.95 -18.41 1.34
C PHE A 56 15.64 -19.78 1.92
N VAL A 57 14.35 -20.16 1.84
CA VAL A 57 13.87 -21.49 2.25
C VAL A 57 12.95 -22.03 1.17
N ALA A 58 13.05 -23.32 0.85
CA ALA A 58 12.13 -23.97 -0.07
C ALA A 58 10.83 -24.39 0.63
N ALA A 59 9.70 -24.08 0.02
CA ALA A 59 8.39 -24.53 0.48
C ALA A 59 8.24 -26.05 0.33
N ILE A 60 8.80 -26.62 -0.74
CA ILE A 60 8.84 -28.05 -1.03
C ILE A 60 10.29 -28.48 -1.27
N LYS A 61 10.77 -29.43 -0.48
CA LYS A 61 12.14 -29.97 -0.60
C LYS A 61 12.34 -30.92 -1.78
N SER A 62 11.26 -31.38 -2.40
CA SER A 62 11.32 -32.28 -3.56
C SER A 62 11.83 -31.54 -4.80
N LEU A 63 12.68 -32.21 -5.56
CA LEU A 63 13.35 -31.67 -6.72
C LEU A 63 12.37 -31.34 -7.86
N GLY A 64 12.42 -30.11 -8.40
CA GLY A 64 11.77 -29.73 -9.66
C GLY A 64 10.25 -29.60 -9.64
N VAL A 65 9.65 -29.41 -8.47
CA VAL A 65 8.19 -29.31 -8.35
C VAL A 65 7.76 -27.88 -8.65
N SER A 66 7.08 -27.71 -9.80
CA SER A 66 6.37 -26.46 -10.10
C SER A 66 4.99 -26.42 -9.41
N GLU A 67 4.35 -25.25 -9.39
CA GLU A 67 2.98 -25.13 -8.85
C GLU A 67 1.99 -26.12 -9.51
N LYS A 68 2.17 -26.43 -10.81
CA LYS A 68 1.31 -27.34 -11.58
C LYS A 68 1.51 -28.81 -11.19
N ASP A 69 2.71 -29.16 -10.75
CA ASP A 69 3.09 -30.53 -10.44
C ASP A 69 2.94 -30.87 -8.96
N ALA A 70 2.75 -29.82 -8.13
CA ALA A 70 2.61 -29.95 -6.68
C ALA A 70 1.27 -30.60 -6.32
N THR A 71 1.32 -31.80 -5.78
CA THR A 71 0.13 -32.49 -5.24
C THR A 71 -0.18 -32.03 -3.82
N THR A 72 -1.44 -32.22 -3.41
CA THR A 72 -1.86 -31.95 -2.02
C THR A 72 -1.05 -32.77 -1.00
N ALA A 73 -0.70 -34.03 -1.35
CA ALA A 73 0.12 -34.89 -0.51
C ALA A 73 1.52 -34.28 -0.31
N MET A 74 2.20 -33.82 -1.36
CA MET A 74 3.51 -33.18 -1.28
C MET A 74 3.48 -31.93 -0.42
N ILE A 75 2.45 -31.10 -0.54
CA ILE A 75 2.28 -29.91 0.30
C ILE A 75 2.12 -30.32 1.78
N HIS A 76 1.32 -31.36 2.04
CA HIS A 76 1.07 -31.82 3.39
C HIS A 76 2.33 -32.42 4.04
N GLU A 77 3.11 -33.19 3.31
CA GLU A 77 4.37 -33.78 3.78
C GLU A 77 5.47 -32.74 4.06
N ASN A 78 5.53 -31.69 3.24
CA ASN A 78 6.60 -30.69 3.35
C ASN A 78 6.29 -29.57 4.37
N ARG A 79 5.01 -29.34 4.70
CA ARG A 79 4.62 -28.30 5.65
C ARG A 79 5.27 -28.42 7.02
N PRO A 80 5.29 -29.58 7.72
CA PRO A 80 5.94 -29.70 9.02
C PRO A 80 7.44 -29.36 8.96
N LEU A 81 8.11 -29.72 7.85
CA LEU A 81 9.53 -29.40 7.65
C LEU A 81 9.74 -27.90 7.44
N LEU A 82 8.82 -27.22 6.76
CA LEU A 82 8.85 -25.78 6.59
C LEU A 82 8.60 -25.05 7.91
N GLU A 83 7.62 -25.50 8.69
CA GLU A 83 7.31 -24.98 10.03
C GLU A 83 8.51 -25.15 10.99
N GLU A 84 9.22 -26.28 10.93
CA GLU A 84 10.44 -26.50 11.72
C GLU A 84 11.58 -25.56 11.32
N ASN A 85 11.76 -25.31 10.00
CA ASN A 85 12.76 -24.33 9.55
C ASN A 85 12.43 -22.92 10.03
N ILE A 86 11.15 -22.54 10.03
CA ILE A 86 10.69 -21.23 10.52
C ILE A 86 10.95 -21.12 12.03
N LYS A 87 10.65 -22.17 12.81
CA LYS A 87 10.94 -22.20 14.24
C LYS A 87 12.44 -22.04 14.54
N THR A 88 13.28 -22.74 13.79
CA THR A 88 14.73 -22.70 13.99
C THR A 88 15.33 -21.34 13.63
N ALA A 89 14.79 -20.68 12.61
CA ALA A 89 15.28 -19.40 12.12
C ALA A 89 14.71 -18.19 12.88
N GLU A 90 13.56 -18.35 13.56
CA GLU A 90 12.86 -17.30 14.32
C GLU A 90 12.71 -15.94 13.58
N PRO A 91 12.27 -15.92 12.31
CA PRO A 91 12.25 -14.70 11.53
C PRO A 91 11.30 -13.64 12.12
N ASP A 92 11.61 -12.38 11.87
CA ASP A 92 10.73 -11.25 12.21
C ASP A 92 9.74 -10.93 11.08
N LEU A 93 10.04 -11.36 9.84
CA LEU A 93 9.21 -11.18 8.67
C LEU A 93 9.42 -12.34 7.68
N ILE A 94 8.32 -12.84 7.11
CA ILE A 94 8.34 -13.89 6.08
C ILE A 94 7.73 -13.37 4.79
N PHE A 95 8.43 -13.56 3.67
CA PHE A 95 7.87 -13.40 2.34
C PHE A 95 7.62 -14.77 1.69
N VAL A 96 6.43 -15.00 1.13
CA VAL A 96 6.13 -16.22 0.36
C VAL A 96 6.01 -15.88 -1.13
N LEU A 97 6.87 -16.49 -1.96
CA LEU A 97 7.02 -16.19 -3.38
C LEU A 97 6.15 -17.14 -4.21
N GLY A 98 5.03 -16.63 -4.71
CA GLY A 98 4.11 -17.40 -5.54
C GLY A 98 3.04 -18.18 -4.79
N ASN A 99 2.16 -18.85 -5.58
CA ASN A 99 1.02 -19.57 -5.03
C ASN A 99 1.41 -20.84 -4.28
N LEU A 100 2.44 -21.57 -4.72
CA LEU A 100 2.82 -22.83 -4.09
C LEU A 100 3.38 -22.60 -2.69
N ALA A 101 4.31 -21.64 -2.53
CA ALA A 101 4.83 -21.25 -1.22
C ALA A 101 3.70 -20.74 -0.31
N MET A 102 2.78 -19.93 -0.86
CA MET A 102 1.62 -19.43 -0.12
C MET A 102 0.66 -20.56 0.31
N LYS A 103 0.38 -21.54 -0.57
CA LYS A 103 -0.45 -22.72 -0.23
C LYS A 103 0.19 -23.58 0.86
N THR A 104 1.51 -23.76 0.77
CA THR A 104 2.24 -24.61 1.71
C THR A 104 2.22 -24.00 3.10
N LEU A 105 2.48 -22.72 3.26
CA LEU A 105 2.52 -22.08 4.57
C LEU A 105 1.12 -21.62 5.04
N LEU A 106 0.42 -20.84 4.22
CA LEU A 106 -0.82 -20.14 4.64
C LEU A 106 -2.11 -20.92 4.33
N ARG A 107 -2.05 -22.04 3.59
CA ARG A 107 -3.24 -22.77 3.09
C ARG A 107 -4.16 -21.89 2.22
N LYS A 108 -3.61 -20.88 1.56
CA LYS A 108 -4.33 -19.92 0.73
C LYS A 108 -3.81 -19.96 -0.71
N SER A 109 -4.63 -19.50 -1.65
CA SER A 109 -4.29 -19.38 -3.06
C SER A 109 -4.83 -18.07 -3.63
N GLY A 110 -4.45 -17.72 -4.87
CA GLY A 110 -4.88 -16.51 -5.54
C GLY A 110 -3.94 -15.33 -5.25
N ILE A 111 -2.67 -15.50 -5.63
CA ILE A 111 -1.60 -14.53 -5.38
C ILE A 111 -1.94 -13.12 -5.88
N GLY A 112 -2.64 -12.99 -7.01
CA GLY A 112 -3.00 -11.69 -7.60
C GLY A 112 -3.84 -10.80 -6.67
N THR A 113 -4.66 -11.41 -5.79
CA THR A 113 -5.51 -10.69 -4.83
C THR A 113 -4.96 -10.67 -3.42
N LYS A 114 -3.88 -11.41 -3.16
CA LYS A 114 -3.30 -11.57 -1.82
C LYS A 114 -1.87 -11.05 -1.71
N ARG A 115 -1.23 -10.75 -2.84
CA ARG A 115 0.11 -10.14 -2.80
C ARG A 115 0.11 -8.86 -1.98
N GLY A 116 1.17 -8.66 -1.27
CA GLY A 116 1.31 -7.47 -0.46
C GLY A 116 0.45 -7.41 0.79
N LYS A 117 -0.55 -8.30 0.96
CA LYS A 117 -1.38 -8.38 2.16
C LYS A 117 -0.66 -9.07 3.30
N GLU A 118 -1.04 -8.70 4.50
CA GLU A 118 -0.47 -9.21 5.73
C GLU A 118 -1.24 -10.41 6.23
N PHE A 119 -0.53 -11.49 6.48
CA PHE A 119 -1.03 -12.67 7.17
C PHE A 119 -0.13 -12.90 8.38
N TRP A 120 -0.64 -13.62 9.35
CA TRP A 120 0.09 -13.89 10.58
C TRP A 120 0.10 -15.40 10.85
N ILE A 121 1.24 -15.90 11.32
CA ILE A 121 1.37 -17.26 11.83
C ILE A 121 1.88 -17.22 13.25
N ASP A 122 1.46 -18.19 14.06
CA ASP A 122 2.03 -18.39 15.37
C ASP A 122 3.23 -19.34 15.29
N VAL A 123 4.35 -18.90 15.84
CA VAL A 123 5.58 -19.69 15.93
C VAL A 123 5.99 -19.71 17.41
N ASP A 124 5.64 -20.77 18.11
CA ASP A 124 5.92 -20.95 19.53
C ASP A 124 5.50 -19.77 20.42
N GLY A 125 4.31 -19.19 20.14
CA GLY A 125 3.74 -18.03 20.84
C GLY A 125 4.21 -16.68 20.35
N LYS A 126 5.12 -16.61 19.36
CA LYS A 126 5.47 -15.38 18.65
C LYS A 126 4.61 -15.26 17.38
N SER A 127 3.90 -14.16 17.25
CA SER A 127 3.13 -13.85 16.02
C SER A 127 4.07 -13.27 14.97
N VAL A 128 4.25 -13.98 13.85
CA VAL A 128 5.18 -13.60 12.77
C VAL A 128 4.39 -13.17 11.53
N PRO A 129 4.65 -11.98 10.96
CA PRO A 129 4.00 -11.50 9.76
C PRO A 129 4.49 -12.25 8.52
N VAL A 130 3.54 -12.58 7.63
CA VAL A 130 3.79 -13.26 6.36
C VAL A 130 3.18 -12.43 5.24
N VAL A 131 3.99 -12.06 4.25
CA VAL A 131 3.56 -11.24 3.12
C VAL A 131 3.74 -12.02 1.81
N PRO A 132 2.65 -12.36 1.10
CA PRO A 132 2.72 -12.99 -0.21
C PRO A 132 3.23 -12.02 -1.29
N LEU A 133 4.09 -12.52 -2.17
CA LEU A 133 4.66 -11.79 -3.30
C LEU A 133 4.44 -12.56 -4.60
N TYR A 134 4.47 -11.87 -5.74
CA TYR A 134 4.52 -12.55 -7.02
C TYR A 134 5.75 -13.44 -7.13
N HIS A 135 5.57 -14.59 -7.80
CA HIS A 135 6.70 -15.45 -8.12
C HIS A 135 7.65 -14.74 -9.11
N PRO A 136 8.98 -14.84 -8.96
CA PRO A 136 9.94 -14.19 -9.86
C PRO A 136 9.73 -14.53 -11.34
N PHE A 137 9.31 -15.76 -11.65
CA PHE A 137 8.98 -16.16 -13.01
C PHE A 137 7.79 -15.39 -13.61
N SER A 138 6.76 -15.09 -12.81
CA SER A 138 5.62 -14.26 -13.25
C SER A 138 6.09 -12.85 -13.60
N ILE A 139 7.04 -12.31 -12.84
CA ILE A 139 7.63 -11.00 -13.08
C ILE A 139 8.52 -10.99 -14.33
N TYR A 140 9.20 -12.10 -14.60
CA TYR A 140 9.95 -12.26 -15.85
C TYR A 140 9.01 -12.24 -17.06
N SER A 141 7.88 -12.93 -16.97
CA SER A 141 6.87 -12.99 -18.04
C SER A 141 6.08 -11.68 -18.19
N GLU A 142 5.86 -10.95 -17.09
CA GLU A 142 5.12 -9.67 -17.06
C GLU A 142 5.93 -8.59 -16.34
N PRO A 143 6.82 -7.87 -17.05
CA PRO A 143 7.71 -6.87 -16.46
C PRO A 143 7.01 -5.74 -15.68
N LYS A 144 5.74 -5.45 -15.99
CA LYS A 144 4.91 -4.48 -15.25
C LYS A 144 4.73 -4.83 -13.76
N LEU A 145 4.87 -6.10 -13.39
CA LEU A 145 4.76 -6.56 -12.01
C LEU A 145 5.98 -6.21 -11.13
N ARG A 146 7.09 -5.74 -11.75
CA ARG A 146 8.34 -5.40 -11.03
C ARG A 146 8.15 -4.31 -9.98
N THR A 147 7.46 -3.24 -10.35
CA THR A 147 7.20 -2.11 -9.45
C THR A 147 6.39 -2.57 -8.25
N LEU A 148 5.35 -3.38 -8.48
CA LEU A 148 4.51 -3.91 -7.42
C LEU A 148 5.28 -4.83 -6.46
N PHE A 149 6.16 -5.68 -7.00
CA PHE A 149 7.00 -6.57 -6.20
C PHE A 149 7.95 -5.79 -5.27
N ILE A 150 8.61 -4.75 -5.81
CA ILE A 150 9.52 -3.90 -5.04
C ILE A 150 8.74 -3.14 -3.96
N GLN A 151 7.61 -2.56 -4.31
CA GLN A 151 6.76 -1.82 -3.36
C GLN A 151 6.26 -2.71 -2.21
N ASP A 152 5.82 -3.95 -2.51
CA ASP A 152 5.33 -4.88 -1.48
C ASP A 152 6.41 -5.22 -0.46
N ILE A 153 7.65 -5.42 -0.93
CA ILE A 153 8.79 -5.68 -0.05
C ILE A 153 9.12 -4.45 0.78
N ASP A 154 9.26 -3.28 0.14
CA ASP A 154 9.68 -2.05 0.82
C ASP A 154 8.66 -1.61 1.88
N ASN A 155 7.37 -1.76 1.58
CA ASN A 155 6.31 -1.47 2.53
C ASN A 155 6.34 -2.40 3.74
N ALA A 156 6.50 -3.72 3.50
CA ALA A 156 6.59 -4.69 4.59
C ALA A 156 7.86 -4.48 5.43
N TYR A 157 8.98 -4.17 4.79
CA TYR A 157 10.23 -3.85 5.47
C TYR A 157 10.10 -2.60 6.34
N ASP A 158 9.53 -1.52 5.79
CA ASP A 158 9.29 -0.29 6.55
C ASP A 158 8.40 -0.55 7.78
N LYS A 159 7.34 -1.33 7.61
CA LYS A 159 6.38 -1.62 8.68
C LYS A 159 6.95 -2.55 9.75
N PHE A 160 7.50 -3.70 9.36
CA PHE A 160 7.81 -4.77 10.29
C PHE A 160 9.26 -4.76 10.79
N ILE A 161 10.19 -4.23 10.01
CA ILE A 161 11.61 -4.18 10.38
C ILE A 161 11.99 -2.80 10.91
N LEU A 162 11.57 -1.73 10.24
CA LEU A 162 11.90 -0.37 10.67
C LEU A 162 10.86 0.23 11.65
N GLY A 163 9.78 -0.48 11.93
CA GLY A 163 8.70 0.01 12.81
C GLY A 163 7.99 1.26 12.29
N LYS A 164 8.11 1.55 10.98
CA LYS A 164 7.49 2.69 10.34
C LYS A 164 6.05 2.37 9.99
N ASN A 165 5.16 2.36 10.97
CA ASN A 165 3.73 2.30 10.69
C ASN A 165 3.29 3.68 10.17
N LYS A 166 3.11 3.81 8.87
CA LYS A 166 2.72 5.09 8.25
C LYS A 166 1.38 5.62 8.77
N LEU A 167 0.47 4.75 9.18
CA LEU A 167 -0.87 5.11 9.66
C LEU A 167 -0.95 5.31 11.18
N ALA A 168 -0.12 4.63 11.98
CA ALA A 168 -0.17 4.72 13.45
C ALA A 168 0.09 6.12 14.01
N ASN A 169 0.63 7.04 13.21
CA ASN A 169 0.91 8.42 13.59
C ASN A 169 0.10 9.45 12.79
N SER A 170 -0.99 9.03 12.13
CA SER A 170 -1.85 9.95 11.40
C SER A 170 -2.77 10.69 12.36
N THR A 171 -2.89 11.99 12.17
CA THR A 171 -3.75 12.86 12.97
C THR A 171 -4.95 13.25 12.15
N TYR A 172 -6.14 12.86 12.61
CA TYR A 172 -7.42 13.22 12.01
C TYR A 172 -8.19 14.08 13.00
N ASN A 173 -8.48 15.32 12.63
CA ASN A 173 -9.15 16.27 13.51
C ASN A 173 -10.49 16.70 12.91
N LEU A 174 -11.51 16.71 13.75
CA LEU A 174 -12.80 17.30 13.45
C LEU A 174 -12.83 18.71 14.04
N HIS A 175 -13.14 19.72 13.21
CA HIS A 175 -13.26 21.12 13.59
C HIS A 175 -14.68 21.59 13.40
N ASN A 176 -15.53 21.36 14.38
CA ASN A 176 -16.98 21.61 14.32
C ASN A 176 -17.41 22.99 14.84
N ASP A 177 -16.51 23.71 15.53
CA ASP A 177 -16.69 25.10 15.97
C ASP A 177 -15.88 26.10 15.12
N VAL A 178 -16.27 27.37 15.13
CA VAL A 178 -15.68 28.39 14.26
C VAL A 178 -14.22 28.69 14.56
N ASP A 179 -13.80 28.68 15.82
CA ASP A 179 -12.44 29.05 16.19
C ASP A 179 -11.44 27.96 15.77
N SER A 180 -11.79 26.72 16.00
CA SER A 180 -10.99 25.56 15.54
C SER A 180 -10.96 25.48 14.02
N ALA A 181 -12.09 25.71 13.32
CA ALA A 181 -12.17 25.70 11.87
C ALA A 181 -11.30 26.80 11.22
N LEU A 182 -11.36 28.03 11.73
CA LEU A 182 -10.53 29.14 11.25
C LEU A 182 -9.05 28.91 11.52
N LYS A 183 -8.71 28.32 12.68
CA LYS A 183 -7.32 27.94 13.01
C LYS A 183 -6.79 26.87 12.05
N ALA A 184 -7.58 25.86 11.72
CA ALA A 184 -7.24 24.82 10.76
C ALA A 184 -7.04 25.39 9.34
N MET A 185 -7.93 26.31 8.91
CA MET A 185 -7.78 27.00 7.62
C MET A 185 -6.50 27.85 7.58
N LYS A 186 -6.19 28.57 8.66
CA LYS A 186 -4.95 29.33 8.75
C LYS A 186 -3.73 28.44 8.69
N HIS A 187 -3.78 27.25 9.32
CA HIS A 187 -2.71 26.26 9.24
C HIS A 187 -2.54 25.75 7.79
N ALA A 188 -3.62 25.43 7.08
CA ALA A 188 -3.57 25.03 5.68
C ALA A 188 -2.91 26.11 4.79
N CYS A 189 -3.13 27.39 5.06
CA CYS A 189 -2.49 28.50 4.36
C CYS A 189 -0.98 28.61 4.61
N THR A 190 -0.39 27.86 5.53
CA THR A 190 1.06 27.84 5.76
C THR A 190 1.77 26.73 4.97
N LYS A 191 1.07 25.94 4.21
CA LYS A 191 1.60 24.77 3.48
C LYS A 191 1.87 25.10 2.02
N ASP A 192 2.84 24.43 1.43
CA ASP A 192 3.10 24.54 -0.01
C ASP A 192 2.04 23.83 -0.85
N ILE A 193 1.47 22.74 -0.31
CA ILE A 193 0.46 21.90 -0.98
C ILE A 193 -0.59 21.47 0.05
N VAL A 194 -1.87 21.50 -0.38
CA VAL A 194 -3.01 21.00 0.39
C VAL A 194 -3.89 20.14 -0.50
N SER A 195 -4.22 18.92 -0.07
CA SER A 195 -5.23 18.10 -0.72
C SER A 195 -6.61 18.45 -0.19
N ILE A 196 -7.59 18.54 -1.07
CA ILE A 196 -8.94 19.05 -0.78
C ILE A 196 -9.98 18.11 -1.35
N ASP A 197 -10.97 17.79 -0.56
CA ASP A 197 -12.17 17.05 -0.94
C ASP A 197 -13.39 17.62 -0.26
N ILE A 198 -14.58 17.51 -0.88
CA ILE A 198 -15.84 17.94 -0.27
C ILE A 198 -16.86 16.82 -0.28
N GLU A 199 -17.63 16.74 0.80
CA GLU A 199 -18.82 15.90 0.84
C GLU A 199 -20.07 16.75 0.61
N THR A 200 -21.09 16.16 -0.03
CA THR A 200 -22.31 16.88 -0.42
C THR A 200 -23.57 16.08 -0.13
N THR A 201 -24.73 16.73 -0.06
CA THR A 201 -26.02 16.06 0.14
C THR A 201 -26.49 15.28 -1.09
N GLY A 202 -25.89 15.50 -2.25
CA GLY A 202 -26.20 14.83 -3.51
C GLY A 202 -25.32 15.35 -4.64
N LEU A 203 -25.66 15.07 -5.90
CA LEU A 203 -24.80 15.32 -7.06
C LEU A 203 -25.15 16.60 -7.86
N ASP A 204 -26.28 17.23 -7.56
CA ASP A 204 -26.74 18.44 -8.26
C ASP A 204 -26.26 19.71 -7.54
N TYR A 205 -25.12 20.26 -7.98
CA TYR A 205 -24.52 21.45 -7.37
C TYR A 205 -25.43 22.67 -7.28
N LYS A 206 -26.58 22.71 -8.00
CA LYS A 206 -27.54 23.78 -7.95
C LYS A 206 -28.58 23.61 -6.83
N LYS A 207 -28.79 22.39 -6.36
CA LYS A 207 -29.80 22.03 -5.36
C LYS A 207 -29.20 21.54 -4.06
N ASP A 208 -28.09 20.79 -4.19
CA ASP A 208 -27.43 20.13 -3.07
C ASP A 208 -26.43 21.07 -2.38
N LYS A 209 -26.13 20.75 -1.12
CA LYS A 209 -25.26 21.56 -0.26
C LYS A 209 -23.98 20.81 0.07
N ILE A 210 -22.92 21.54 0.36
CA ILE A 210 -21.68 21.00 0.90
C ILE A 210 -21.94 20.62 2.35
N THR A 211 -21.77 19.35 2.70
CA THR A 211 -21.91 18.88 4.09
C THR A 211 -20.63 19.04 4.88
N SER A 212 -19.48 18.82 4.27
CA SER A 212 -18.17 19.01 4.91
C SER A 212 -17.07 19.31 3.90
N ILE A 213 -15.97 19.86 4.41
CA ILE A 213 -14.73 20.11 3.69
C ILE A 213 -13.63 19.30 4.39
N GLY A 214 -12.99 18.40 3.64
CA GLY A 214 -11.81 17.66 4.06
C GLY A 214 -10.54 18.30 3.50
N LEU A 215 -9.52 18.46 4.34
CA LEU A 215 -8.20 18.93 3.94
C LEU A 215 -7.12 18.02 4.50
N ALA A 216 -6.13 17.67 3.66
CA ALA A 216 -4.90 17.04 4.11
C ALA A 216 -3.75 18.02 3.88
N THR A 217 -2.99 18.28 4.93
CA THR A 217 -1.92 19.27 4.98
C THR A 217 -0.53 18.66 5.07
N GLY A 218 -0.45 17.33 4.98
CA GLY A 218 0.75 16.53 4.98
C GLY A 218 0.42 15.05 4.89
N ASP A 219 1.42 14.20 4.83
CA ASP A 219 1.28 12.75 4.67
C ASP A 219 0.46 12.08 5.79
N ARG A 220 0.33 12.74 6.95
CA ARG A 220 -0.27 12.16 8.16
C ARG A 220 -1.15 13.14 8.91
N GLU A 221 -1.49 14.24 8.30
CA GLU A 221 -2.30 15.28 8.92
C GLU A 221 -3.47 15.62 8.01
N ALA A 222 -4.66 15.34 8.48
CA ALA A 222 -5.90 15.71 7.81
C ALA A 222 -6.92 16.22 8.82
N PHE A 223 -7.83 17.05 8.36
CA PHE A 223 -8.93 17.54 9.16
C PHE A 223 -10.19 17.73 8.34
N VAL A 224 -11.32 17.69 9.02
CA VAL A 224 -12.65 17.87 8.43
C VAL A 224 -13.34 19.03 9.13
N ILE A 225 -13.95 19.89 8.34
CA ILE A 225 -14.82 20.99 8.82
C ILE A 225 -16.24 20.67 8.34
N PRO A 226 -17.15 20.29 9.24
CA PRO A 226 -18.56 20.11 8.91
C PRO A 226 -19.21 21.46 8.68
N ILE A 227 -19.85 21.63 7.52
CA ILE A 227 -20.53 22.87 7.10
C ILE A 227 -22.05 22.73 7.37
N TYR A 228 -22.78 22.09 6.45
CA TYR A 228 -24.22 21.82 6.61
C TYR A 228 -24.43 20.36 7.08
N HIS A 229 -23.70 19.96 8.11
CA HIS A 229 -23.75 18.63 8.70
C HIS A 229 -24.36 18.69 10.11
N ARG A 230 -24.99 17.60 10.56
CA ARG A 230 -25.60 17.51 11.90
C ARG A 230 -24.62 17.73 13.06
N GLU A 231 -23.34 17.47 12.85
CA GLU A 231 -22.27 17.65 13.83
C GLU A 231 -21.61 19.04 13.75
N SER A 232 -22.10 19.93 12.87
CA SER A 232 -21.63 21.30 12.79
C SER A 232 -22.24 22.15 13.89
N GLU A 233 -21.41 22.90 14.59
CA GLU A 233 -21.81 23.92 15.58
C GLU A 233 -21.74 25.33 14.98
N LEU A 234 -21.51 25.44 13.66
CA LEU A 234 -21.36 26.70 12.95
C LEU A 234 -22.74 27.34 12.67
N SER A 235 -22.88 28.60 13.05
CA SER A 235 -23.97 29.46 12.58
C SER A 235 -23.78 29.84 11.09
N ASP A 236 -24.81 30.40 10.44
CA ASP A 236 -24.69 30.88 9.07
C ASP A 236 -23.61 31.97 8.91
N ASP A 237 -23.39 32.79 9.95
CA ASP A 237 -22.33 33.81 10.02
C ASP A 237 -20.95 33.15 10.12
N ASP A 238 -20.82 32.11 10.93
CA ASP A 238 -19.58 31.34 11.05
C ASP A 238 -19.24 30.60 9.76
N ILE A 239 -20.23 30.00 9.10
CA ILE A 239 -20.08 29.38 7.78
C ILE A 239 -19.56 30.41 6.76
N SER A 240 -20.06 31.65 6.81
CA SER A 240 -19.57 32.72 5.94
C SER A 240 -18.09 33.03 6.21
N ARG A 241 -17.69 33.13 7.48
CA ARG A 241 -16.29 33.35 7.88
C ARG A 241 -15.36 32.20 7.47
N VAL A 242 -15.81 30.97 7.62
CA VAL A 242 -15.07 29.77 7.16
C VAL A 242 -14.93 29.78 5.65
N ARG A 243 -16.00 30.09 4.90
CA ARG A 243 -15.97 30.23 3.44
C ARG A 243 -14.99 31.30 2.98
N ASP A 244 -14.97 32.45 3.64
CA ASP A 244 -14.05 33.54 3.30
C ASP A 244 -12.60 33.13 3.55
N SER A 245 -12.31 32.44 4.65
CA SER A 245 -10.98 31.88 4.94
C SER A 245 -10.59 30.81 3.91
N PHE A 246 -11.51 29.93 3.54
CA PHE A 246 -11.27 28.92 2.50
C PHE A 246 -11.05 29.56 1.12
N THR A 247 -11.73 30.67 0.83
CA THR A 247 -11.52 31.45 -0.41
C THR A 247 -10.10 32.01 -0.45
N LEU A 248 -9.52 32.43 0.69
CA LEU A 248 -8.13 32.89 0.76
C LEU A 248 -7.15 31.76 0.40
N LEU A 249 -7.36 30.56 0.92
CA LEU A 249 -6.56 29.37 0.56
C LEU A 249 -6.66 29.08 -0.94
N LEU A 250 -7.88 29.05 -1.51
CA LEU A 250 -8.09 28.65 -2.91
C LEU A 250 -7.56 29.66 -3.92
N LYS A 251 -7.56 30.95 -3.58
CA LYS A 251 -7.06 32.00 -4.48
C LYS A 251 -5.54 32.19 -4.42
N ASP A 252 -4.85 31.68 -3.41
CA ASP A 252 -3.40 31.87 -3.24
C ASP A 252 -2.63 31.08 -4.32
N PRO A 253 -1.90 31.72 -5.22
CA PRO A 253 -1.16 31.02 -6.30
C PRO A 253 0.10 30.31 -5.78
N SER A 254 0.60 30.63 -4.59
CA SER A 254 1.78 29.99 -4.01
C SER A 254 1.51 28.61 -3.43
N ILE A 255 0.24 28.31 -3.11
CA ILE A 255 -0.17 27.04 -2.53
C ILE A 255 -0.73 26.14 -3.63
N GLY A 256 -0.21 24.91 -3.77
CA GLY A 256 -0.78 23.89 -4.64
C GLY A 256 -2.05 23.27 -4.01
N LYS A 257 -3.17 23.29 -4.74
CA LYS A 257 -4.41 22.62 -4.29
C LYS A 257 -4.63 21.36 -5.12
N ILE A 258 -4.60 20.19 -4.46
CA ILE A 258 -4.79 18.89 -5.08
C ILE A 258 -6.23 18.44 -4.88
N PHE A 259 -6.87 18.04 -5.97
CA PHE A 259 -8.19 17.42 -6.00
C PHE A 259 -8.15 16.12 -6.79
N HIS A 260 -9.20 15.34 -6.68
CA HIS A 260 -9.45 14.23 -7.58
C HIS A 260 -10.81 14.42 -8.27
N ASN A 261 -10.83 14.60 -9.60
CA ASN A 261 -12.02 15.02 -10.35
C ASN A 261 -12.53 16.41 -9.91
N CYS A 262 -11.63 17.37 -9.83
CA CYS A 262 -11.88 18.73 -9.32
C CYS A 262 -13.09 19.44 -9.93
N LYS A 263 -13.52 19.03 -11.13
CA LYS A 263 -14.70 19.60 -11.81
C LYS A 263 -15.97 19.48 -10.97
N PHE A 264 -16.11 18.40 -10.20
CA PHE A 264 -17.22 18.22 -9.27
C PHE A 264 -17.15 19.26 -8.15
N ASP A 265 -16.04 19.27 -7.41
CA ASP A 265 -15.82 20.14 -6.25
C ASP A 265 -15.93 21.62 -6.62
N LEU A 266 -15.26 22.04 -7.69
CA LEU A 266 -15.24 23.43 -8.11
C LEU A 266 -16.62 23.96 -8.50
N LYS A 267 -17.54 23.12 -9.00
CA LYS A 267 -18.92 23.53 -9.28
C LYS A 267 -19.69 23.80 -7.99
N PHE A 268 -19.58 22.94 -6.98
CA PHE A 268 -20.19 23.14 -5.67
C PHE A 268 -19.59 24.36 -4.97
N LEU A 269 -18.29 24.50 -4.97
CA LEU A 269 -17.58 25.64 -4.37
C LEU A 269 -18.00 26.95 -5.04
N LYS A 270 -18.13 26.96 -6.37
CA LYS A 270 -18.64 28.13 -7.12
C LYS A 270 -20.06 28.53 -6.71
N ASN A 271 -20.95 27.53 -6.59
CA ASN A 271 -22.32 27.75 -6.15
C ASN A 271 -22.39 28.18 -4.67
N TRP A 272 -21.42 27.76 -3.86
CA TRP A 272 -21.33 28.18 -2.46
C TRP A 272 -20.71 29.57 -2.27
N GLY A 273 -20.25 30.22 -3.36
CA GLY A 273 -19.77 31.60 -3.37
C GLY A 273 -18.24 31.77 -3.48
N VAL A 274 -17.49 30.69 -3.76
CA VAL A 274 -16.07 30.76 -4.04
C VAL A 274 -15.86 30.88 -5.54
N HIS A 275 -15.29 31.98 -6.02
CA HIS A 275 -15.21 32.26 -7.46
C HIS A 275 -13.79 32.31 -8.03
N THR A 276 -12.76 32.26 -7.17
CA THR A 276 -11.35 32.35 -7.58
C THR A 276 -10.59 31.11 -7.15
N PHE A 277 -9.93 30.48 -8.12
CA PHE A 277 -9.15 29.25 -7.93
C PHE A 277 -7.80 29.41 -8.64
N ASN A 278 -6.71 29.24 -7.93
CA ASN A 278 -5.36 29.30 -8.49
C ASN A 278 -4.58 28.03 -8.09
N ASN A 279 -3.63 27.65 -8.93
CA ASN A 279 -2.71 26.53 -8.70
C ASN A 279 -3.43 25.22 -8.33
N ILE A 280 -4.39 24.82 -9.18
CA ILE A 280 -5.23 23.63 -9.03
C ILE A 280 -4.59 22.45 -9.76
N HIS A 281 -4.47 21.34 -9.07
CA HIS A 281 -3.98 20.07 -9.58
C HIS A 281 -5.06 19.00 -9.47
N ASP A 282 -5.34 18.29 -10.56
CA ASP A 282 -6.34 17.22 -10.61
C ASP A 282 -5.64 15.89 -10.86
N THR A 283 -5.63 15.02 -9.86
CA THR A 283 -4.94 13.72 -9.94
C THR A 283 -5.59 12.78 -10.94
N GLN A 284 -6.91 12.90 -11.22
CA GLN A 284 -7.58 12.11 -12.26
C GLN A 284 -7.04 12.49 -13.65
N ILE A 285 -6.97 13.79 -13.94
CA ILE A 285 -6.43 14.29 -15.22
C ILE A 285 -4.94 13.96 -15.34
N MET A 286 -4.16 14.18 -14.28
CA MET A 286 -2.72 13.86 -14.29
C MET A 286 -2.48 12.38 -14.59
N HIS A 287 -3.24 11.47 -13.97
CA HIS A 287 -3.12 10.04 -14.20
C HIS A 287 -3.53 9.66 -15.64
N SER A 288 -4.57 10.28 -16.19
CA SER A 288 -4.99 10.03 -17.58
C SER A 288 -3.95 10.47 -18.62
N LEU A 289 -3.16 11.50 -18.31
CA LEU A 289 -2.05 11.95 -19.17
C LEU A 289 -0.85 11.00 -19.12
N VAL A 290 -0.69 10.22 -18.05
CA VAL A 290 0.38 9.22 -17.91
C VAL A 290 0.03 7.94 -18.67
N ASP A 291 -1.22 7.45 -18.55
CA ASP A 291 -1.69 6.27 -19.27
C ASP A 291 -3.21 6.33 -19.47
N GLU A 292 -3.64 6.71 -20.66
CA GLU A 292 -5.07 6.87 -21.02
C GLU A 292 -5.89 5.56 -21.00
N ASN A 293 -5.21 4.40 -21.01
CA ASN A 293 -5.86 3.09 -21.10
C ASN A 293 -6.22 2.49 -19.74
N LYS A 294 -5.90 3.18 -18.64
CA LYS A 294 -6.20 2.71 -17.29
C LYS A 294 -7.46 3.34 -16.71
N PRO A 295 -8.09 2.71 -15.73
CA PRO A 295 -9.09 3.40 -14.89
C PRO A 295 -8.46 4.53 -14.12
N HIS A 296 -9.15 5.69 -14.03
CA HIS A 296 -8.64 6.90 -13.38
C HIS A 296 -9.41 7.27 -12.12
N GLY A 297 -10.23 6.40 -11.58
CA GLY A 297 -10.88 6.59 -10.28
C GLY A 297 -9.87 6.62 -9.14
N LEU A 298 -10.14 7.40 -8.09
CA LEU A 298 -9.22 7.52 -6.95
C LEU A 298 -8.86 6.15 -6.37
N MET A 299 -9.86 5.29 -6.18
CA MET A 299 -9.66 3.93 -5.67
C MET A 299 -8.82 3.05 -6.62
N ASP A 300 -8.92 3.26 -7.92
CA ASP A 300 -8.12 2.51 -8.90
C ASP A 300 -6.66 2.97 -8.86
N ILE A 301 -6.42 4.27 -8.75
CA ILE A 301 -5.08 4.87 -8.62
C ILE A 301 -4.44 4.42 -7.29
N VAL A 302 -5.19 4.47 -6.19
CA VAL A 302 -4.67 4.02 -4.88
C VAL A 302 -4.39 2.52 -4.90
N LYS A 303 -5.23 1.68 -5.51
CA LYS A 303 -4.96 0.25 -5.69
C LYS A 303 -3.71 -0.02 -6.52
N GLU A 304 -3.43 0.81 -7.51
CA GLU A 304 -2.25 0.67 -8.35
C GLU A 304 -0.96 1.04 -7.60
N HIS A 305 -0.99 2.15 -6.87
CA HIS A 305 0.21 2.72 -6.26
C HIS A 305 0.37 2.38 -4.78
N TRP A 306 -0.73 2.24 -4.04
CA TRP A 306 -0.76 1.98 -2.58
C TRP A 306 -1.83 0.94 -2.21
N PRO A 307 -1.74 -0.29 -2.72
CA PRO A 307 -2.79 -1.31 -2.58
C PRO A 307 -3.13 -1.70 -1.14
N ARG A 308 -2.28 -1.36 -0.16
CA ARG A 308 -2.48 -1.68 1.26
C ARG A 308 -3.21 -0.61 2.06
N GLU A 309 -3.17 0.64 1.61
CA GLU A 309 -3.78 1.74 2.35
C GLU A 309 -5.31 1.74 2.27
N LEU A 310 -5.89 0.90 1.39
CA LEU A 310 -7.33 0.75 1.23
C LEU A 310 -7.98 -0.30 2.15
N GLU A 311 -7.20 -1.12 2.83
CA GLU A 311 -7.74 -2.20 3.68
C GLU A 311 -8.08 -1.73 5.10
N GLU A 312 -7.74 -0.50 5.44
CA GLU A 312 -7.99 0.10 6.76
C GLU A 312 -9.18 1.10 6.77
N PHE A 313 -9.94 1.18 5.65
CA PHE A 313 -11.13 2.03 5.52
C PHE A 313 -12.40 1.22 5.28
#